data_d9f5fc7f94f6184482ccfce608294730
#
_entry.id   d9f5fc7f94f6184482ccfce608294730
#
_cell.length_a   1.000
_cell.length_b   1.000
_cell.length_c   1.000
_cell.angle_alpha   90.00
_cell.angle_beta   90.00
_cell.angle_gamma   90.00
#
_symmetry.space_group_name_H-M   'P 1'
#
loop_
_entity.id
_entity.type
_entity.pdbx_description
1 polymer ?
#
loop_
_entity_poly.entity_id
_entity_poly.type
_entity_poly.pdbx_seq_one_letter_code
_entity_poly.pdbx_strand_id
1 'polypeptide(L)' 'MNINRFRNAEGRITDSMSQGYSTRLNDDCFYFQISEDQKEVMEQSIEYFKDLIEDRYERTVSNIEFEDDGDFWTVEVDF' A
#
# COMPACT_ATOMS: atom_id res chain seq x y z
N MET A 1 10.04 -15.85 -6.15
CA MET A 1 9.66 -15.25 -4.85
C MET A 1 9.20 -16.35 -3.91
N ASN A 2 9.59 -16.25 -2.65
CA ASN A 2 9.15 -17.19 -1.61
C ASN A 2 7.70 -16.88 -1.25
N ILE A 3 6.81 -17.87 -1.35
CA ILE A 3 5.38 -17.66 -1.12
C ILE A 3 5.08 -17.28 0.34
N ASN A 4 5.86 -17.78 1.29
CA ASN A 4 5.68 -17.43 2.70
C ASN A 4 6.06 -15.97 2.95
N ARG A 5 7.12 -15.50 2.32
CA ARG A 5 7.53 -14.09 2.40
C ARG A 5 6.42 -13.19 1.83
N PHE A 6 5.86 -13.59 0.71
CA PHE A 6 4.77 -12.84 0.07
C PHE A 6 3.55 -12.76 0.98
N ARG A 7 3.11 -13.89 1.54
CA ARG A 7 1.94 -13.93 2.42
C ARG A 7 2.12 -13.12 3.69
N ASN A 8 3.32 -13.19 4.28
CA ASN A 8 3.63 -12.42 5.47
C ASN A 8 3.62 -10.92 5.17
N ALA A 9 4.21 -10.52 4.06
CA ALA A 9 4.22 -9.13 3.63
C ALA A 9 2.80 -8.64 3.32
N GLU A 10 2.01 -9.46 2.63
CA GLU A 10 0.61 -9.13 2.32
C GLU A 10 -0.20 -8.85 3.58
N GLY A 11 -0.09 -9.72 4.58
CA GLY A 11 -0.78 -9.54 5.86
C GLY A 11 -0.38 -8.24 6.55
N ARG A 12 0.92 -7.95 6.59
CA ARG A 12 1.43 -6.72 7.21
C ARG A 12 1.04 -5.47 6.44
N ILE A 13 1.07 -5.54 5.12
CA ILE A 13 0.63 -4.42 4.27
C ILE A 13 -0.85 -4.14 4.50
N THR A 14 -1.67 -5.19 4.56
CA THR A 14 -3.10 -5.07 4.84
C THR A 14 -3.36 -4.44 6.21
N ASP A 15 -2.59 -4.85 7.23
CA ASP A 15 -2.69 -4.26 8.56
C ASP A 15 -2.32 -2.78 8.54
N SER A 16 -1.26 -2.43 7.81
CA SER A 16 -0.85 -1.03 7.66
C SER A 16 -1.92 -0.20 6.96
N MET A 17 -2.58 -0.77 5.96
CA MET A 17 -3.70 -0.12 5.28
C MET A 17 -4.85 0.19 6.26
N SER A 18 -5.10 -0.71 7.21
CA SER A 18 -6.14 -0.50 8.22
C SER A 18 -5.83 0.67 9.15
N GLN A 19 -4.56 1.05 9.26
CA GLN A 19 -4.10 2.17 10.07
C GLN A 19 -3.81 3.42 9.23
N GLY A 20 -4.13 3.37 7.96
CA GLY A 20 -3.91 4.47 7.05
C GLY A 20 -4.86 5.64 7.27
N TYR A 21 -4.60 6.72 6.58
CA TYR A 21 -5.38 7.95 6.70
C TYR A 21 -5.50 8.65 5.36
N SER A 22 -6.54 9.45 5.21
CA SER A 22 -6.69 10.36 4.07
C SER A 22 -6.65 11.80 4.56
N THR A 23 -6.26 12.72 3.68
CA THR A 23 -6.22 14.13 4.05
C THR A 23 -7.64 14.69 4.07
N ARG A 24 -7.86 15.70 4.92
CA ARG A 24 -9.18 16.34 5.05
C ARG A 24 -9.63 17.04 3.79
N LEU A 25 -8.69 17.45 2.96
CA LEU A 25 -8.97 18.26 1.78
C LEU A 25 -9.16 17.44 0.54
N ASN A 26 -8.82 16.14 0.58
CA ASN A 26 -8.81 15.32 -0.62
C ASN A 26 -9.06 13.86 -0.26
N ASP A 27 -10.31 13.42 -0.41
CA ASP A 27 -10.70 12.02 -0.21
C ASP A 27 -10.18 11.11 -1.33
N ASP A 28 -9.55 11.68 -2.35
CA ASP A 28 -9.02 10.93 -3.47
C ASP A 28 -7.61 10.40 -3.23
N CYS A 29 -7.04 10.71 -2.07
CA CYS A 29 -5.71 10.21 -1.67
C CYS A 29 -5.79 9.48 -0.35
N PHE A 30 -5.06 8.38 -0.26
CA PHE A 30 -4.98 7.57 0.94
C PHE A 30 -3.52 7.25 1.23
N TYR A 31 -3.11 7.33 2.49
CA TYR A 31 -1.72 7.13 2.90
C TYR A 31 -1.61 6.05 3.96
N PHE A 32 -0.59 5.22 3.84
CA PHE A 32 -0.21 4.30 4.90
C PHE A 32 1.30 4.06 4.86
N GLN A 33 1.85 3.53 5.97
CA GLN A 33 3.29 3.34 6.11
C GLN A 33 3.64 1.86 6.18
N ILE A 34 4.71 1.49 5.48
CA ILE A 34 5.21 0.11 5.42
C ILE A 34 6.73 0.12 5.61
N SER A 35 7.29 -1.05 5.93
CA SER A 35 8.73 -1.22 6.02
C SER A 35 9.33 -1.36 4.62
N GLU A 36 10.66 -1.26 4.54
CA GLU A 36 11.38 -1.42 3.28
C GLU A 36 11.15 -2.81 2.66
N ASP A 37 11.13 -3.85 3.49
CA ASP A 37 10.90 -5.21 3.03
C ASP A 37 9.50 -5.37 2.41
N GLN A 38 8.51 -4.79 3.04
CA GLN A 38 7.13 -4.78 2.53
C GLN A 38 7.01 -3.95 1.24
N LYS A 39 7.71 -2.84 1.19
CA LYS A 39 7.74 -1.98 -0.01
C LYS A 39 8.29 -2.73 -1.20
N GLU A 40 9.36 -3.51 -1.01
CA GLU A 40 9.96 -4.31 -2.05
C GLU A 40 8.97 -5.33 -2.61
N VAL A 41 8.27 -6.04 -1.73
CA VAL A 41 7.25 -7.01 -2.14
C VAL A 41 6.10 -6.31 -2.87
N MET A 42 5.64 -5.17 -2.37
CA MET A 42 4.56 -4.42 -2.98
C MET A 42 4.93 -3.92 -4.39
N GLU A 43 6.16 -3.42 -4.57
CA GLU A 43 6.64 -2.98 -5.88
C GLU A 43 6.68 -4.12 -6.88
N GLN A 44 7.19 -5.28 -6.47
CA GLN A 44 7.32 -6.43 -7.35
C GLN A 44 5.98 -7.00 -7.78
N SER A 45 4.93 -6.78 -6.99
CA SER A 45 3.59 -7.29 -7.24
C SER A 45 2.56 -6.16 -7.24
N ILE A 46 2.92 -5.03 -7.82
CA ILE A 46 2.12 -3.80 -7.74
C ILE A 46 0.70 -3.98 -8.30
N GLU A 47 0.55 -4.72 -9.39
CA GLU A 47 -0.78 -4.96 -9.98
C GLU A 47 -1.68 -5.75 -9.03
N TYR A 48 -1.11 -6.72 -8.34
CA TYR A 48 -1.84 -7.50 -7.35
C TYR A 48 -2.33 -6.61 -6.20
N PHE A 49 -1.45 -5.76 -5.67
CA PHE A 49 -1.81 -4.88 -4.56
C PHE A 49 -2.76 -3.77 -5.01
N LYS A 50 -2.62 -3.30 -6.23
CA LYS A 50 -3.57 -2.36 -6.81
C LYS A 50 -4.98 -2.97 -6.83
N ASP A 51 -5.12 -4.18 -7.32
CA ASP A 51 -6.40 -4.89 -7.36
C ASP A 51 -6.96 -5.11 -5.96
N LEU A 52 -6.10 -5.46 -5.01
CA LEU A 52 -6.49 -5.67 -3.62
C LEU A 52 -7.04 -4.38 -3.00
N ILE A 53 -6.38 -3.25 -3.26
CA ILE A 53 -6.81 -1.95 -2.77
C ILE A 53 -8.13 -1.54 -3.40
N GLU A 54 -8.26 -1.74 -4.71
CA GLU A 54 -9.51 -1.44 -5.42
C GLU A 54 -10.68 -2.23 -4.88
N ASP A 55 -10.46 -3.51 -4.62
CA ASP A 55 -11.49 -4.40 -4.06
C ASP A 55 -11.87 -3.98 -2.64
N ARG A 56 -10.87 -3.66 -1.82
CA ARG A 56 -11.08 -3.30 -0.41
C ARG A 56 -11.86 -1.99 -0.25
N TYR A 57 -11.56 -0.99 -1.07
CA TYR A 57 -12.18 0.33 -0.96
C TYR A 57 -13.27 0.58 -1.99
N GLU A 58 -13.49 -0.37 -2.91
CA GLU A 58 -14.49 -0.29 -3.97
C GLU A 58 -14.31 0.97 -4.82
N ARG A 59 -13.04 1.31 -5.11
CA ARG A 59 -12.67 2.47 -5.92
C ARG A 59 -11.57 2.11 -6.90
N THR A 60 -11.54 2.79 -8.03
CA THR A 60 -10.47 2.62 -9.02
C THR A 60 -9.22 3.38 -8.57
N VAL A 61 -8.08 2.69 -8.53
CA VAL A 61 -6.79 3.31 -8.21
C VAL A 61 -6.18 3.88 -9.48
N SER A 62 -5.87 5.17 -9.46
CA SER A 62 -5.23 5.84 -10.60
C SER A 62 -3.71 5.79 -10.51
N ASN A 63 -3.14 5.82 -9.29
CA ASN A 63 -1.69 5.81 -9.11
C ASN A 63 -1.32 5.34 -7.72
N ILE A 64 -0.13 4.74 -7.59
CA ILE A 64 0.45 4.38 -6.31
C ILE A 64 1.89 4.88 -6.31
N GLU A 65 2.24 5.68 -5.31
CA GLU A 65 3.58 6.21 -5.15
C GLU A 65 4.19 5.80 -3.82
N PHE A 66 5.51 5.69 -3.80
CA PHE A 66 6.27 5.35 -2.60
C PHE A 66 7.21 6.50 -2.27
N GLU A 67 7.17 6.96 -1.03
CA GLU A 67 8.05 8.02 -0.54
C GLU A 67 8.88 7.48 0.61
N ASP A 68 10.20 7.67 0.52
CA ASP A 68 11.13 7.31 1.58
C ASP A 68 10.99 8.30 2.74
N ASP A 69 10.58 7.81 3.89
CA ASP A 69 10.32 8.62 5.07
C ASP A 69 11.27 8.24 6.22
N GLY A 70 12.49 7.87 5.88
CA GLY A 70 13.51 7.46 6.84
C GLY A 70 13.41 5.98 7.18
N ASP A 71 12.80 5.66 8.31
CA ASP A 71 12.67 4.27 8.77
C ASP A 71 11.54 3.52 8.07
N PHE A 72 10.66 4.24 7.40
CA PHE A 72 9.47 3.68 6.77
C PHE A 72 9.33 4.22 5.35
N TRP A 73 8.47 3.55 4.58
CA TRP A 73 8.00 4.05 3.29
C TRP A 73 6.55 4.47 3.43
N THR A 74 6.25 5.67 3.02
CA THR A 74 4.86 6.14 2.94
C THR A 74 4.32 5.78 1.57
N VAL A 75 3.21 5.06 1.55
CA VAL A 75 2.53 4.70 0.31
C VAL A 75 1.38 5.67 0.12
N GLU A 76 1.38 6.35 -1.02
CA GLU A 76 0.29 7.22 -1.44
C GLU A 76 -0.53 6.50 -2.49
N VAL A 77 -1.81 6.31 -2.22
CA VAL A 77 -2.74 5.71 -3.17
C VAL A 77 -3.68 6.80 -3.66
N ASP A 78 -3.67 7.03 -4.95
CA ASP A 78 -4.55 8.02 -5.60
C ASP A 78 -5.72 7.28 -6.26
N PHE A 79 -6.91 7.68 -5.92
CA PHE A 79 -8.12 7.11 -6.48
C PHE A 79 -8.68 7.92 -7.65
#